data_397d750dc7acb43b3a2ccdebb70422d9
#
_entry.id   397d750dc7acb43b3a2ccdebb70422d9
#
_cell.length_a   1.000
_cell.length_b   1.000
_cell.length_c   1.000
_cell.angle_alpha   90.00
_cell.angle_beta   90.00
_cell.angle_gamma   90.00
#
_symmetry.space_group_name_H-M   'P 1'
#
loop_
_entity.id
_entity.type
_entity.pdbx_description
1 polymer ?
#
loop_
_entity_poly.entity_id
_entity_poly.type
_entity_poly.pdbx_seq_one_letter_code
_entity_poly.pdbx_strand_id
1 'polypeptide(L)'
;MDYFTQLPNTYYVKYKVSEKEHFIQQYVYQLNIVNVPKIIYYDEENKIMIMKKIEGMNLSDQYGDNATDIPNEIFEQVVKIVRNLVLHNIEYPDLTGYNFIEDTDGKVWIIDFGHSQMMSTKHINNINIQNICNGYKKWNPEFK
;
A
#
# COMPACT_ATOMS: atom_id res chain seq x y z
N MET A 1 -18.53 23.10 11.77
CA MET A 1 -17.07 22.82 11.82
C MET A 1 -16.82 21.37 11.50
N ASP A 2 -15.96 21.12 10.52
CA ASP A 2 -15.58 19.75 10.17
C ASP A 2 -14.62 19.21 11.25
N TYR A 3 -15.04 18.15 11.93
CA TYR A 3 -14.24 17.49 12.96
C TYR A 3 -12.85 17.11 12.44
N PHE A 4 -12.79 16.61 11.19
CA PHE A 4 -11.56 16.06 10.63
C PHE A 4 -10.51 17.13 10.30
N THR A 5 -10.89 18.39 10.13
CA THR A 5 -9.94 19.47 9.86
C THR A 5 -9.09 19.84 11.08
N GLN A 6 -9.47 19.34 12.27
CA GLN A 6 -8.78 19.64 13.53
C GLN A 6 -7.79 18.55 13.94
N LEU A 7 -7.65 17.51 13.14
CA LEU A 7 -6.73 16.42 13.45
C LEU A 7 -5.27 16.87 13.35
N PRO A 8 -4.40 16.34 14.22
CA PRO A 8 -2.97 16.60 14.10
C PRO A 8 -2.41 16.22 12.74
N ASN A 9 -1.33 16.87 12.32
CA ASN A 9 -0.63 16.56 11.05
C ASN A 9 -0.06 15.16 11.01
N THR A 10 -0.05 14.43 12.14
CA THR A 10 0.40 13.04 12.22
C THR A 10 -0.64 12.05 11.71
N TYR A 11 -1.84 12.51 11.39
CA TYR A 11 -2.92 11.68 10.88
C TYR A 11 -3.24 12.04 9.44
N TYR A 12 -3.65 11.02 8.69
CA TYR A 12 -4.12 11.15 7.31
C TYR A 12 -5.59 10.75 7.23
N VAL A 13 -6.40 11.58 6.58
CA VAL A 13 -7.83 11.32 6.39
C VAL A 13 -8.06 10.93 4.95
N LYS A 14 -8.63 9.75 4.74
CA LYS A 14 -8.97 9.25 3.41
C LYS A 14 -10.48 9.15 3.27
N TYR A 15 -11.00 9.63 2.14
CA TYR A 15 -12.43 9.63 1.83
C TYR A 15 -12.75 8.52 0.84
N LYS A 16 -14.03 8.15 0.75
CA LYS A 16 -14.52 7.15 -0.19
C LYS A 16 -13.88 5.77 0.02
N VAL A 17 -13.64 5.41 1.26
CA VAL A 17 -13.04 4.13 1.63
C VAL A 17 -14.16 3.11 1.83
N SER A 18 -14.16 2.03 1.03
CA SER A 18 -15.12 0.96 1.16
C SER A 18 -14.84 0.10 2.40
N GLU A 19 -15.86 -0.64 2.86
CA GLU A 19 -15.68 -1.61 3.94
C GLU A 19 -14.61 -2.64 3.58
N LYS A 20 -14.56 -3.06 2.33
CA LYS A 20 -13.57 -4.03 1.85
C LYS A 20 -12.16 -3.49 1.95
N GLU A 21 -11.93 -2.26 1.53
CA GLU A 21 -10.62 -1.61 1.65
C GLU A 21 -10.20 -1.52 3.10
N HIS A 22 -11.10 -1.04 3.96
CA HIS A 22 -10.84 -0.95 5.40
C HIS A 22 -10.52 -2.32 5.99
N PHE A 23 -11.32 -3.34 5.66
CA PHE A 23 -11.11 -4.70 6.16
C PHE A 23 -9.73 -5.23 5.77
N ILE A 24 -9.35 -5.08 4.50
CA ILE A 24 -8.06 -5.62 4.02
C ILE A 24 -6.89 -4.89 4.68
N GLN A 25 -6.92 -3.57 4.76
CA GLN A 25 -5.84 -2.82 5.42
C GLN A 25 -5.72 -3.21 6.89
N GLN A 26 -6.84 -3.34 7.60
CA GLN A 26 -6.84 -3.75 9.01
C GLN A 26 -6.30 -5.16 9.16
N TYR A 27 -6.71 -6.08 8.28
CA TYR A 27 -6.23 -7.45 8.28
C TYR A 27 -4.70 -7.51 8.07
N VAL A 28 -4.20 -6.78 7.07
CA VAL A 28 -2.75 -6.71 6.79
C VAL A 28 -2.00 -6.14 7.98
N TYR A 29 -2.53 -5.08 8.60
CA TYR A 29 -1.92 -4.49 9.79
C TYR A 29 -1.82 -5.51 10.94
N GLN A 30 -2.89 -6.25 11.18
CA GLN A 30 -2.95 -7.24 12.26
C GLN A 30 -2.00 -8.42 12.03
N LEU A 31 -1.75 -8.80 10.77
CA LEU A 31 -0.80 -9.86 10.45
C LEU A 31 0.64 -9.48 10.77
N ASN A 32 0.95 -8.18 10.85
CA ASN A 32 2.29 -7.65 11.14
C ASN A 32 3.36 -8.21 10.20
N ILE A 33 3.04 -8.29 8.92
CA ILE A 33 3.92 -8.88 7.89
C ILE A 33 4.58 -7.83 7.00
N VAL A 34 4.00 -6.63 6.93
CA VAL A 34 4.52 -5.51 6.13
C VAL A 34 4.26 -4.20 6.87
N ASN A 35 4.98 -3.15 6.49
CA ASN A 35 4.73 -1.81 7.01
C ASN A 35 3.51 -1.22 6.31
N VAL A 36 2.43 -1.05 7.05
CA VAL A 36 1.17 -0.48 6.57
C VAL A 36 0.64 0.49 7.62
N PRO A 37 0.05 1.62 7.22
CA PRO A 37 -0.43 2.61 8.18
C PRO A 37 -1.48 2.04 9.14
N LYS A 38 -1.30 2.34 10.43
CA LYS A 38 -2.27 1.97 11.46
C LYS A 38 -3.56 2.75 11.27
N ILE A 39 -4.70 2.07 11.23
CA ILE A 39 -6.01 2.70 11.19
C ILE A 39 -6.38 3.14 12.60
N ILE A 40 -6.73 4.42 12.74
CA ILE A 40 -7.14 5.02 14.00
C ILE A 40 -8.66 4.96 14.14
N TYR A 41 -9.38 5.21 13.05
CA TYR A 41 -10.83 5.26 13.06
C TYR A 41 -11.38 5.04 11.66
N TYR A 42 -12.50 4.33 11.55
CA TYR A 42 -13.22 4.19 10.30
C TYR A 42 -14.70 4.51 10.52
N ASP A 43 -15.20 5.48 9.75
CA ASP A 43 -16.60 5.84 9.70
C ASP A 43 -17.25 5.10 8.54
N GLU A 44 -17.92 4.00 8.84
CA GLU A 44 -18.53 3.13 7.84
C GLU A 44 -19.66 3.83 7.09
N GLU A 45 -20.43 4.66 7.78
CA GLU A 45 -21.56 5.39 7.18
C GLU A 45 -21.11 6.41 6.13
N ASN A 46 -20.10 7.19 6.47
CA ASN A 46 -19.58 8.25 5.61
C ASN A 46 -18.37 7.81 4.77
N LYS A 47 -17.90 6.57 4.96
CA LYS A 47 -16.77 5.99 4.24
C LYS A 47 -15.48 6.81 4.36
N ILE A 48 -15.20 7.23 5.59
CA ILE A 48 -14.01 8.02 5.92
C ILE A 48 -13.11 7.20 6.82
N MET A 49 -11.83 7.11 6.47
CA MET A 49 -10.83 6.39 7.26
C MET A 49 -9.74 7.34 7.71
N ILE A 50 -9.43 7.30 9.00
CA ILE A 50 -8.34 8.06 9.60
C ILE A 50 -7.24 7.07 9.95
N MET A 51 -6.01 7.37 9.50
CA MET A 51 -4.86 6.52 9.77
C MET A 51 -3.66 7.35 10.13
N LYS A 52 -2.63 6.70 10.68
CA LYS A 52 -1.37 7.38 10.93
C LYS A 52 -0.72 7.76 9.61
N LYS A 53 -0.21 8.98 9.54
CA LYS A 53 0.53 9.48 8.38
C LYS A 53 1.95 8.94 8.42
N ILE A 54 2.46 8.53 7.26
CA ILE A 54 3.84 8.10 7.11
C ILE A 54 4.67 9.32 6.70
N GLU A 55 5.69 9.64 7.49
CA GLU A 55 6.63 10.71 7.17
C GLU A 55 7.63 10.20 6.14
N GLY A 56 7.43 10.63 4.89
CA GLY A 56 8.25 10.19 3.78
C GLY A 56 7.68 10.61 2.45
N MET A 57 8.20 10.03 1.38
CA MET A 57 7.82 10.36 0.02
C MET A 57 7.52 9.06 -0.74
N ASN A 58 6.48 9.07 -1.59
CA ASN A 58 6.22 7.90 -2.43
C ASN A 58 7.35 7.73 -3.47
N LEU A 59 7.52 6.51 -3.94
CA LEU A 59 8.65 6.16 -4.79
C LEU A 59 8.63 6.86 -6.14
N SER A 60 7.45 7.10 -6.72
CA SER A 60 7.35 7.79 -8.00
C SER A 60 7.74 9.26 -7.87
N ASP A 61 7.35 9.94 -6.79
CA ASP A 61 7.74 11.33 -6.57
C ASP A 61 9.25 11.44 -6.28
N GLN A 62 9.83 10.44 -5.64
CA GLN A 62 11.22 10.47 -5.24
C GLN A 62 12.18 10.05 -6.37
N TYR A 63 11.83 9.00 -7.11
CA TYR A 63 12.73 8.39 -8.11
C TYR A 63 12.22 8.48 -9.54
N GLY A 64 11.01 8.99 -9.77
CA GLY A 64 10.39 9.04 -11.08
C GLY A 64 9.43 7.88 -11.32
N ASP A 65 8.71 7.93 -12.43
CA ASP A 65 7.64 6.98 -12.75
C ASP A 65 8.14 5.62 -13.23
N ASN A 66 9.44 5.49 -13.45
CA ASN A 66 10.03 4.26 -13.96
C ASN A 66 10.66 3.47 -12.82
N ALA A 67 10.16 2.26 -12.61
CA ALA A 67 10.64 1.40 -11.52
C ALA A 67 12.13 1.08 -11.62
N THR A 68 12.69 1.09 -12.84
CA THR A 68 14.11 0.80 -13.05
C THR A 68 15.05 1.83 -12.40
N ASP A 69 14.54 3.02 -12.09
CA ASP A 69 15.33 4.09 -11.46
C ASP A 69 15.36 3.97 -9.93
N ILE A 70 14.64 3.03 -9.35
CA ILE A 70 14.62 2.82 -7.90
C ILE A 70 15.88 2.05 -7.48
N PRO A 71 16.59 2.50 -6.42
CA PRO A 71 17.74 1.76 -5.90
C PRO A 71 17.37 0.32 -5.51
N ASN A 72 18.31 -0.60 -5.71
CA ASN A 72 18.04 -2.02 -5.48
C ASN A 72 17.57 -2.33 -4.07
N GLU A 73 18.21 -1.74 -3.06
CA GLU A 73 17.85 -1.97 -1.65
C GLU A 73 16.45 -1.47 -1.31
N ILE A 74 15.96 -0.46 -2.01
CA ILE A 74 14.59 0.02 -1.83
C ILE A 74 13.62 -0.89 -2.57
N PHE A 75 13.93 -1.26 -3.81
CA PHE A 75 13.05 -2.13 -4.58
C PHE A 75 12.96 -3.54 -3.97
N GLU A 76 14.02 -4.04 -3.35
CA GLU A 76 13.98 -5.31 -2.62
C GLU A 76 12.93 -5.30 -1.53
N GLN A 77 12.72 -4.16 -0.86
CA GLN A 77 11.67 -4.04 0.14
C GLN A 77 10.27 -4.12 -0.50
N VAL A 78 10.09 -3.51 -1.69
CA VAL A 78 8.83 -3.63 -2.44
C VAL A 78 8.55 -5.09 -2.79
N VAL A 79 9.54 -5.80 -3.31
CA VAL A 79 9.42 -7.23 -3.64
C VAL A 79 9.00 -8.04 -2.41
N LYS A 80 9.64 -7.79 -1.28
CA LYS A 80 9.34 -8.49 -0.02
C LYS A 80 7.91 -8.24 0.44
N ILE A 81 7.46 -6.98 0.35
CA ILE A 81 6.08 -6.61 0.69
C ILE A 81 5.09 -7.39 -0.19
N VAL A 82 5.28 -7.36 -1.51
CA VAL A 82 4.36 -8.01 -2.44
C VAL A 82 4.36 -9.53 -2.22
N ARG A 83 5.52 -10.15 -2.02
CA ARG A 83 5.61 -11.59 -1.72
C ARG A 83 4.86 -11.93 -0.42
N ASN A 84 4.97 -11.11 0.61
CA ASN A 84 4.27 -11.33 1.87
C ASN A 84 2.75 -11.26 1.70
N LEU A 85 2.27 -10.32 0.89
CA LEU A 85 0.84 -10.22 0.59
C LEU A 85 0.35 -11.47 -0.13
N VAL A 86 1.09 -11.94 -1.14
CA VAL A 86 0.76 -13.17 -1.88
C VAL A 86 0.71 -14.39 -0.94
N LEU A 87 1.68 -14.51 -0.05
CA LEU A 87 1.72 -15.62 0.91
C LEU A 87 0.50 -15.65 1.83
N HIS A 88 -0.14 -14.52 2.03
CA HIS A 88 -1.33 -14.40 2.87
C HIS A 88 -2.62 -14.25 2.06
N ASN A 89 -2.59 -14.66 0.78
CA ASN A 89 -3.74 -14.70 -0.11
C ASN A 89 -4.37 -13.35 -0.40
N ILE A 90 -3.55 -12.30 -0.44
CA ILE A 90 -4.00 -10.95 -0.77
C ILE A 90 -3.52 -10.60 -2.17
N GLU A 91 -4.46 -10.31 -3.07
CA GLU A 91 -4.16 -9.79 -4.39
C GLU A 91 -4.12 -8.27 -4.33
N TYR A 92 -2.98 -7.68 -4.70
CA TYR A 92 -2.74 -6.24 -4.69
C TYR A 92 -2.33 -5.79 -6.10
N PRO A 93 -3.29 -5.37 -6.95
CA PRO A 93 -2.98 -5.05 -8.35
C PRO A 93 -2.40 -3.65 -8.54
N ASP A 94 -2.58 -2.73 -7.59
CA ASP A 94 -2.20 -1.31 -7.72
C ASP A 94 -0.69 -1.10 -7.56
N LEU A 95 0.11 -1.86 -8.30
CA LEU A 95 1.57 -1.85 -8.23
C LEU A 95 2.14 -0.67 -9.00
N THR A 96 2.20 0.45 -8.32
CA THR A 96 2.76 1.71 -8.81
C THR A 96 3.61 2.35 -7.72
N GLY A 97 4.60 3.14 -8.12
CA GLY A 97 5.45 3.83 -7.15
C GLY A 97 4.73 4.83 -6.27
N TYR A 98 3.52 5.24 -6.65
CA TYR A 98 2.71 6.14 -5.82
C TYR A 98 2.13 5.44 -4.58
N ASN A 99 2.06 4.11 -4.58
CA ASN A 99 1.47 3.34 -3.49
C ASN A 99 2.49 2.76 -2.52
N PHE A 100 3.75 3.09 -2.69
CA PHE A 100 4.82 2.71 -1.77
C PHE A 100 5.53 3.97 -1.29
N ILE A 101 5.68 4.11 0.03
CA ILE A 101 6.30 5.28 0.63
C ILE A 101 7.61 4.85 1.30
N GLU A 102 8.69 5.54 0.99
CA GLU A 102 9.95 5.39 1.72
C GLU A 102 9.95 6.42 2.85
N ASP A 103 10.05 5.95 4.11
CA ASP A 103 10.06 6.84 5.26
C ASP A 103 11.46 7.44 5.47
N THR A 104 11.57 8.30 6.50
CA THR A 104 12.83 8.99 6.81
C THR A 104 13.93 8.04 7.27
N ASP A 105 13.59 6.81 7.66
CA ASP A 105 14.54 5.77 8.05
C ASP A 105 14.90 4.81 6.91
N GLY A 106 14.40 5.08 5.71
CA GLY A 106 14.64 4.22 4.54
C GLY A 106 13.80 2.97 4.49
N LYS A 107 12.74 2.88 5.29
CA LYS A 107 11.81 1.75 5.28
C LYS A 107 10.66 2.02 4.31
N VAL A 108 10.25 0.99 3.58
CA VAL A 108 9.16 1.10 2.61
C VAL A 108 7.85 0.63 3.23
N TRP A 109 6.81 1.42 3.01
CA TRP A 109 5.44 1.19 3.45
C TRP A 109 4.54 1.02 2.24
N ILE A 110 3.50 0.20 2.37
CA ILE A 110 2.47 0.06 1.34
C ILE A 110 1.19 0.76 1.80
N ILE A 111 0.53 1.44 0.86
CA ILE A 111 -0.73 2.16 1.09
C ILE A 111 -1.74 1.80 0.00
N ASP A 112 -3.00 2.21 0.19
CA ASP A 112 -4.07 2.16 -0.81
C ASP A 112 -4.46 0.73 -1.21
N PHE A 113 -5.38 0.15 -0.46
CA PHE A 113 -5.91 -1.19 -0.70
C PHE A 113 -7.25 -1.17 -1.45
N GLY A 114 -7.57 -0.07 -2.14
CA GLY A 114 -8.87 0.14 -2.78
C GLY A 114 -9.23 -0.89 -3.85
N HIS A 115 -8.24 -1.47 -4.53
CA HIS A 115 -8.46 -2.49 -5.56
C HIS A 115 -8.01 -3.88 -5.12
N SER A 116 -7.63 -4.03 -3.86
CA SER A 116 -7.17 -5.32 -3.33
C SER A 116 -8.34 -6.24 -3.03
N GLN A 117 -8.06 -7.54 -3.03
CA GLN A 117 -9.05 -8.54 -2.66
C GLN A 117 -8.38 -9.77 -2.04
N MET A 118 -9.15 -10.49 -1.24
CA MET A 118 -8.71 -11.79 -0.73
C MET A 118 -8.87 -12.84 -1.82
N MET A 119 -7.89 -13.73 -1.94
CA MET A 119 -7.93 -14.85 -2.88
C MET A 119 -8.29 -16.13 -2.15
N SER A 120 -9.03 -17.02 -2.82
CA SER A 120 -9.37 -18.34 -2.28
C SER A 120 -8.21 -19.33 -2.37
N THR A 121 -7.21 -19.07 -3.23
CA THR A 121 -6.03 -19.92 -3.42
C THR A 121 -4.79 -19.05 -3.54
N LYS A 122 -3.60 -19.67 -3.39
CA LYS A 122 -2.31 -18.97 -3.55
C LYS A 122 -1.89 -18.84 -5.01
N HIS A 123 -2.74 -19.22 -5.94
CA HIS A 123 -2.43 -19.13 -7.37
C HIS A 123 -2.66 -17.71 -7.87
N ILE A 124 -1.57 -17.07 -8.31
CA ILE A 124 -1.60 -15.70 -8.80
C ILE A 124 -1.58 -15.71 -10.33
N ASN A 125 -2.68 -15.25 -10.93
CA ASN A 125 -2.79 -15.12 -12.40
C ASN A 125 -2.35 -13.74 -12.90
N ASN A 126 -2.20 -12.76 -12.02
CA ASN A 126 -1.82 -11.40 -12.38
C ASN A 126 -0.33 -11.34 -12.72
N ILE A 127 -0.01 -11.10 -14.00
CA ILE A 127 1.37 -11.06 -14.47
C ILE A 127 2.17 -9.93 -13.82
N ASN A 128 1.54 -8.82 -13.49
CA ASN A 128 2.24 -7.68 -12.88
C ASN A 128 2.69 -8.02 -11.45
N ILE A 129 1.86 -8.76 -10.71
CA ILE A 129 2.23 -9.26 -9.39
C ILE A 129 3.36 -10.28 -9.51
N GLN A 130 3.26 -11.21 -10.46
CA GLN A 130 4.31 -12.21 -10.71
C GLN A 130 5.64 -11.55 -11.04
N ASN A 131 5.65 -10.52 -11.87
CA ASN A 131 6.87 -9.78 -12.23
C ASN A 131 7.57 -9.21 -10.99
N ILE A 132 6.84 -8.54 -10.11
CA ILE A 132 7.41 -7.98 -8.89
C ILE A 132 7.92 -9.10 -7.98
N CYS A 133 7.14 -10.17 -7.79
CA CYS A 133 7.55 -11.31 -6.98
C CYS A 133 8.84 -11.97 -7.48
N ASN A 134 9.09 -11.90 -8.79
CA ASN A 134 10.31 -12.42 -9.40
C ASN A 134 11.47 -11.40 -9.41
N GLY A 135 11.26 -10.24 -8.81
CA GLY A 135 12.29 -9.21 -8.69
C GLY A 135 12.44 -8.28 -9.87
N TYR A 136 11.50 -8.30 -10.82
CA TYR A 136 11.54 -7.40 -11.97
C TYR A 136 11.07 -6.00 -11.58
N LYS A 137 11.85 -4.99 -11.92
CA LYS A 137 11.52 -3.58 -11.67
C LYS A 137 10.55 -3.08 -12.74
N LYS A 138 9.29 -3.45 -12.58
CA LYS A 138 8.25 -3.10 -13.54
C LYS A 138 6.92 -2.87 -12.81
N TRP A 139 6.43 -1.63 -12.87
CA TRP A 139 5.12 -1.31 -12.34
C TRP A 139 4.00 -1.85 -13.23
N ASN A 140 2.80 -1.94 -12.66
CA ASN A 140 1.60 -2.29 -13.43
C ASN A 140 1.24 -1.11 -14.33
N PRO A 141 1.23 -1.27 -15.68
CA PRO A 141 1.00 -0.15 -16.59
C PRO A 141 -0.42 0.42 -16.52
N GLU A 142 -1.36 -0.27 -15.91
CA GLU A 142 -2.73 0.22 -15.70
C GLU A 142 -2.80 1.26 -14.58
N PHE A 143 -1.81 1.29 -13.70
CA PHE A 143 -1.75 2.19 -12.53
C PHE A 143 -0.50 3.05 -12.64
N LYS A 144 -0.69 4.32 -13.00
CA LYS A 144 0.41 5.27 -13.13
C LYS A 144 0.37 6.29 -12.01
#